data_4b981ab62507c441ecb89c43209ff395
#
_entry.id   4b981ab62507c441ecb89c43209ff395
#
_cell.length_a   1.000
_cell.length_b   1.000
_cell.length_c   1.000
_cell.angle_alpha   90.00
_cell.angle_beta   90.00
_cell.angle_gamma   90.00
#
_symmetry.space_group_name_H-M   'P 1'
#
loop_
_entity.id
_entity.type
_entity.pdbx_description
1 polymer ?
#
loop_
_entity_poly.entity_id
_entity_poly.type
_entity_poly.pdbx_seq_one_letter_code
_entity_poly.pdbx_strand_id
1 'polypeptide(L)'
;MEGGAAAWRPIFYAFESRDDDRIVAHCDPEIEWHALWPGMEGVFHGWDGIRRWRAAIDEALARLSLRVQEATEVEPDVFFLVYRLSAVGRQSGVASDMDIYDLWTLREGKLLCRRTFRDRASALEAARELCG
;
A
#
# COMPACT_ATOMS: atom_id res chain seq x y z
N MET A 1 16.61 1.41 -17.71
CA MET A 1 16.51 2.02 -16.90
C MET A 1 15.87 1.56 -15.75
N GLU A 2 16.27 1.80 -14.78
CA GLU A 2 15.76 1.40 -13.68
C GLU A 2 14.53 1.95 -13.44
N GLY A 3 13.88 1.73 -12.51
CA GLY A 3 12.60 2.17 -12.22
C GLY A 3 11.54 1.40 -12.93
N GLY A 4 11.37 1.42 -14.06
CA GLY A 4 10.43 0.72 -14.87
C GLY A 4 9.45 -0.17 -14.14
N ALA A 5 9.23 -1.34 -14.67
CA ALA A 5 8.17 -2.23 -14.22
C ALA A 5 8.36 -2.77 -12.80
N ALA A 6 9.55 -2.64 -12.23
CA ALA A 6 9.81 -3.14 -10.89
C ALA A 6 10.03 -2.04 -9.87
N ALA A 7 9.72 -0.78 -10.21
CA ALA A 7 9.95 0.34 -9.29
C ALA A 7 9.17 0.22 -7.98
N TRP A 8 8.06 -0.49 -7.99
CA TRP A 8 7.25 -0.71 -6.80
C TRP A 8 7.93 -1.62 -5.78
N ARG A 9 8.84 -2.47 -6.22
CA ARG A 9 9.36 -3.57 -5.40
C ARG A 9 10.11 -3.11 -4.15
N PRO A 10 11.06 -2.16 -4.24
CA PRO A 10 11.75 -1.73 -3.02
C PRO A 10 10.80 -1.09 -2.01
N ILE A 11 9.77 -0.41 -2.50
CA ILE A 11 8.77 0.22 -1.63
C ILE A 11 7.99 -0.87 -0.90
N PHE A 12 7.55 -1.90 -1.63
CA PHE A 12 6.79 -2.99 -1.04
C PHE A 12 7.61 -3.70 0.04
N TYR A 13 8.88 -3.96 -0.23
CA TYR A 13 9.75 -4.61 0.74
C TYR A 13 9.96 -3.76 1.98
N ALA A 14 9.98 -2.43 1.84
CA ALA A 14 10.09 -1.55 2.99
C ALA A 14 8.88 -1.72 3.91
N PHE A 15 7.67 -1.78 3.32
CA PHE A 15 6.47 -2.00 4.12
C PHE A 15 6.47 -3.37 4.78
N GLU A 16 6.96 -4.40 4.10
CA GLU A 16 7.06 -5.73 4.69
C GLU A 16 8.00 -5.76 5.88
N SER A 17 9.04 -4.94 5.86
CA SER A 17 10.04 -4.93 6.93
C SER A 17 9.47 -4.41 8.24
N ARG A 18 8.38 -3.66 8.18
CA ARG A 18 7.74 -3.01 9.33
C ARG A 18 8.69 -2.05 10.06
N ASP A 19 9.70 -1.56 9.36
CA ASP A 19 10.66 -0.58 9.87
C ASP A 19 10.19 0.79 9.39
N ASP A 20 9.67 1.60 10.30
CA ASP A 20 9.04 2.87 9.95
C ASP A 20 10.01 3.82 9.25
N ASP A 21 11.27 3.88 9.69
CA ASP A 21 12.25 4.76 9.05
C ASP A 21 12.51 4.33 7.61
N ARG A 22 12.56 3.03 7.37
CA ARG A 22 12.73 2.50 6.03
C ARG A 22 11.53 2.82 5.16
N ILE A 23 10.36 2.68 5.73
CA ILE A 23 9.11 2.94 5.01
C ILE A 23 9.05 4.41 4.59
N VAL A 24 9.26 5.36 5.52
CA VAL A 24 9.16 6.77 5.15
C VAL A 24 10.25 7.17 4.17
N ALA A 25 11.40 6.49 4.19
CA ALA A 25 12.46 6.79 3.22
C ALA A 25 12.03 6.48 1.79
N HIS A 26 11.05 5.58 1.62
CA HIS A 26 10.52 5.24 0.29
C HIS A 26 9.22 5.97 -0.03
N CYS A 27 8.81 6.92 0.81
CA CYS A 27 7.59 7.68 0.61
C CYS A 27 7.94 9.14 0.32
N ASP A 28 7.20 9.72 -0.63
CA ASP A 28 7.31 11.15 -0.89
C ASP A 28 6.81 11.91 0.35
N PRO A 29 7.41 13.05 0.69
CA PRO A 29 6.91 13.83 1.84
C PRO A 29 5.46 14.24 1.73
N GLU A 30 4.91 14.26 0.51
CA GLU A 30 3.51 14.62 0.29
C GLU A 30 2.61 13.42 0.09
N ILE A 31 3.05 12.24 0.51
CA ILE A 31 2.30 11.01 0.27
C ILE A 31 0.87 11.10 0.78
N GLU A 32 -0.04 10.49 0.02
CA GLU A 32 -1.42 10.25 0.44
C GLU A 32 -1.64 8.76 0.51
N TRP A 33 -1.98 8.28 1.68
CA TRP A 33 -2.21 6.86 1.93
C TRP A 33 -3.68 6.67 2.22
N HIS A 34 -4.41 6.07 1.27
CA HIS A 34 -5.84 5.82 1.43
C HIS A 34 -6.02 4.43 2.00
N ALA A 35 -6.64 4.34 3.15
CA ALA A 35 -6.80 3.08 3.88
C ALA A 35 -8.25 2.66 3.93
N LEU A 36 -8.51 1.35 3.79
CA LEU A 36 -9.84 0.78 3.88
C LEU A 36 -9.98 -0.21 5.02
N TRP A 37 -8.97 -0.38 5.85
CA TRP A 37 -9.06 -1.35 6.94
C TRP A 37 -10.14 -0.90 7.92
N PRO A 38 -11.02 -1.82 8.36
CA PRO A 38 -12.07 -1.43 9.31
C PRO A 38 -11.50 -0.79 10.56
N GLY A 39 -12.03 0.37 10.91
CA GLY A 39 -11.54 1.13 12.05
C GLY A 39 -10.39 2.05 11.75
N MET A 40 -9.85 1.98 10.54
CA MET A 40 -8.72 2.81 10.15
C MET A 40 -8.92 3.39 8.76
N GLU A 41 -10.18 3.58 8.36
CA GLU A 41 -10.47 4.14 7.05
C GLU A 41 -10.10 5.61 7.00
N GLY A 42 -9.78 6.08 5.81
CA GLY A 42 -9.50 7.49 5.59
C GLY A 42 -8.20 7.71 4.87
N VAL A 43 -7.79 8.96 4.82
CA VAL A 43 -6.57 9.37 4.12
C VAL A 43 -5.56 9.86 5.15
N PHE A 44 -4.37 9.27 5.10
CA PHE A 44 -3.26 9.66 5.96
C PHE A 44 -2.27 10.42 5.11
N HIS A 45 -1.85 11.60 5.54
CA HIS A 45 -1.02 12.50 4.74
C HIS A 45 0.38 12.60 5.30
N GLY A 46 1.36 12.57 4.39
CA GLY A 46 2.75 12.84 4.72
C GLY A 46 3.38 11.76 5.55
N TRP A 47 4.63 11.98 5.94
CA TRP A 47 5.36 11.00 6.74
C TRP A 47 4.72 10.78 8.10
N ASP A 48 4.21 11.84 8.72
CA ASP A 48 3.50 11.68 9.99
C ASP A 48 2.26 10.81 9.84
N GLY A 49 1.56 10.97 8.73
CA GLY A 49 0.39 10.13 8.45
C GLY A 49 0.77 8.67 8.32
N ILE A 50 1.86 8.39 7.61
CA ILE A 50 2.34 7.02 7.46
C ILE A 50 2.69 6.44 8.83
N ARG A 51 3.39 7.21 9.67
CA ARG A 51 3.78 6.72 11.00
C ARG A 51 2.55 6.44 11.87
N ARG A 52 1.53 7.31 11.78
CA ARG A 52 0.29 7.09 12.54
C ARG A 52 -0.44 5.85 12.06
N TRP A 53 -0.52 5.65 10.74
CA TRP A 53 -1.16 4.46 10.20
C TRP A 53 -0.41 3.20 10.61
N ARG A 54 0.92 3.24 10.53
CA ARG A 54 1.76 2.10 10.94
C ARG A 54 1.57 1.76 12.41
N ALA A 55 1.50 2.78 13.27
CA ALA A 55 1.29 2.55 14.70
C ALA A 55 -0.06 1.88 14.94
N ALA A 56 -1.10 2.32 14.21
CA ALA A 56 -2.42 1.72 14.35
C ALA A 56 -2.42 0.26 13.91
N ILE A 57 -1.72 -0.05 12.81
CA ILE A 57 -1.59 -1.42 12.33
C ILE A 57 -0.87 -2.29 13.36
N ASP A 58 0.24 -1.80 13.92
CA ASP A 58 0.99 -2.55 14.91
C ASP A 58 0.18 -2.80 16.17
N GLU A 59 -0.66 -1.84 16.53
CA GLU A 59 -1.52 -1.99 17.70
C GLU A 59 -2.62 -3.01 17.45
N ALA A 60 -3.16 -3.03 16.25
CA ALA A 60 -4.29 -3.90 15.92
C ALA A 60 -3.88 -5.34 15.62
N LEU A 61 -2.69 -5.55 15.05
CA LEU A 61 -2.31 -6.85 14.52
C LEU A 61 -1.08 -7.41 15.21
N ALA A 62 -1.19 -8.66 15.65
CA ALA A 62 -0.05 -9.39 16.20
C ALA A 62 0.86 -9.88 15.08
N ARG A 63 0.29 -10.24 13.93
CA ARG A 63 1.03 -10.73 12.77
C ARG A 63 0.47 -10.13 11.50
N LEU A 64 1.36 -9.88 10.56
CA LEU A 64 0.96 -9.38 9.26
C LEU A 64 1.94 -9.91 8.23
N SER A 65 1.42 -10.52 7.19
CA SER A 65 2.22 -11.05 6.10
C SER A 65 1.61 -10.58 4.79
N LEU A 66 2.46 -10.14 3.86
CA LEU A 66 2.02 -9.63 2.57
C LEU A 66 2.74 -10.40 1.47
N ARG A 67 2.00 -10.78 0.43
CA ARG A 67 2.60 -11.48 -0.70
C ARG A 67 2.01 -10.96 -2.00
N VAL A 68 2.84 -10.41 -2.86
CA VAL A 68 2.40 -9.88 -4.14
C VAL A 68 2.02 -11.02 -5.05
N GLN A 69 0.85 -10.93 -5.68
CA GLN A 69 0.37 -11.87 -6.65
C GLN A 69 0.45 -11.31 -8.06
N GLU A 70 0.32 -9.99 -8.20
CA GLU A 70 0.28 -9.37 -9.50
C GLU A 70 0.79 -7.95 -9.37
N ALA A 71 1.58 -7.49 -10.33
CA ALA A 71 2.05 -6.11 -10.37
C ALA A 71 2.18 -5.70 -11.83
N THR A 72 1.47 -4.65 -12.22
CA THR A 72 1.44 -4.19 -13.60
C THR A 72 1.57 -2.68 -13.63
N GLU A 73 2.48 -2.17 -14.45
CA GLU A 73 2.56 -0.73 -14.67
C GLU A 73 1.49 -0.37 -15.69
N VAL A 74 0.45 0.32 -15.25
CA VAL A 74 -0.69 0.65 -16.12
C VAL A 74 -0.51 1.99 -16.81
N GLU A 75 0.31 2.87 -16.25
CA GLU A 75 0.72 4.15 -16.79
C GLU A 75 2.13 4.38 -16.30
N PRO A 76 2.92 5.26 -16.91
CA PRO A 76 4.22 5.59 -16.33
C PRO A 76 4.08 5.99 -14.86
N ASP A 77 4.80 5.29 -14.01
CA ASP A 77 4.81 5.55 -12.57
C ASP A 77 3.50 5.25 -11.85
N VAL A 78 2.58 4.53 -12.49
CA VAL A 78 1.32 4.11 -11.86
C VAL A 78 1.23 2.59 -11.96
N PHE A 79 1.13 1.94 -10.80
CA PHE A 79 1.15 0.48 -10.73
C PHE A 79 -0.13 -0.05 -10.13
N PHE A 80 -0.67 -1.09 -10.77
CA PHE A 80 -1.78 -1.87 -10.22
C PHE A 80 -1.17 -3.08 -9.54
N LEU A 81 -1.44 -3.22 -8.24
CA LEU A 81 -0.89 -4.32 -7.46
C LEU A 81 -2.02 -5.13 -6.85
N VAL A 82 -1.86 -6.46 -6.89
CA VAL A 82 -2.73 -7.35 -6.12
C VAL A 82 -1.83 -8.12 -5.18
N TYR A 83 -2.14 -8.08 -3.90
CA TYR A 83 -1.36 -8.84 -2.94
C TYR A 83 -2.27 -9.48 -1.90
N ARG A 84 -1.80 -10.60 -1.37
CA ARG A 84 -2.51 -11.32 -0.33
C ARG A 84 -2.04 -10.82 1.01
N LEU A 85 -2.97 -10.40 1.82
CA LEU A 85 -2.69 -9.98 3.19
C LEU A 85 -3.18 -11.07 4.11
N SER A 86 -2.28 -11.54 4.99
CA SER A 86 -2.64 -12.50 6.04
C SER A 86 -2.33 -11.83 7.36
N ALA A 87 -3.31 -11.80 8.25
CA ALA A 87 -3.17 -11.05 9.49
C ALA A 87 -3.78 -11.81 10.65
N VAL A 88 -3.26 -11.57 11.85
CA VAL A 88 -3.83 -12.11 13.08
C VAL A 88 -4.05 -10.92 14.02
N GLY A 89 -5.29 -10.75 14.49
CA GLY A 89 -5.63 -9.67 15.41
C GLY A 89 -4.93 -9.85 16.75
N ARG A 90 -4.42 -8.75 17.30
CA ARG A 90 -3.67 -8.84 18.55
C ARG A 90 -4.54 -9.25 19.71
N GLN A 91 -5.72 -8.68 19.80
CA GLN A 91 -6.62 -8.99 20.93
C GLN A 91 -7.51 -10.18 20.61
N SER A 92 -8.04 -10.24 19.40
CA SER A 92 -8.98 -11.30 19.05
C SER A 92 -8.31 -12.63 18.79
N GLY A 93 -7.06 -12.63 18.34
CA GLY A 93 -6.39 -13.83 17.90
C GLY A 93 -6.96 -14.42 16.62
N VAL A 94 -7.88 -13.71 15.96
CA VAL A 94 -8.53 -14.20 14.76
C VAL A 94 -7.61 -14.01 13.56
N ALA A 95 -7.46 -15.09 12.77
CA ALA A 95 -6.68 -15.05 11.54
C ALA A 95 -7.58 -14.64 10.39
N SER A 96 -7.07 -13.78 9.51
CA SER A 96 -7.81 -13.30 8.34
C SER A 96 -6.88 -13.26 7.14
N ASP A 97 -7.41 -13.67 5.99
CA ASP A 97 -6.70 -13.55 4.73
C ASP A 97 -7.58 -12.77 3.77
N MET A 98 -6.98 -11.88 2.99
CA MET A 98 -7.74 -11.17 1.99
C MET A 98 -6.83 -10.72 0.87
N ASP A 99 -7.42 -10.52 -0.31
CA ASP A 99 -6.70 -9.94 -1.44
C ASP A 99 -6.93 -8.44 -1.42
N ILE A 100 -5.85 -7.71 -1.62
CA ILE A 100 -5.88 -6.25 -1.65
C ILE A 100 -5.57 -5.80 -3.07
N TYR A 101 -6.35 -4.83 -3.56
CA TYR A 101 -6.21 -4.29 -4.90
C TYR A 101 -5.84 -2.82 -4.77
N ASP A 102 -4.62 -2.48 -5.18
CA ASP A 102 -4.08 -1.13 -4.99
C ASP A 102 -3.69 -0.48 -6.29
N LEU A 103 -3.80 0.85 -6.31
CA LEU A 103 -3.10 1.66 -7.30
C LEU A 103 -2.06 2.47 -6.56
N TRP A 104 -0.82 2.35 -6.99
CA TRP A 104 0.31 3.09 -6.44
C TRP A 104 0.82 4.06 -7.47
N THR A 105 0.90 5.33 -7.12
CA THR A 105 1.50 6.36 -7.98
C THR A 105 2.83 6.75 -7.36
N LEU A 106 3.88 6.70 -8.18
CA LEU A 106 5.22 7.04 -7.73
C LEU A 106 5.65 8.39 -8.29
N ARG A 107 6.50 9.10 -7.57
CA ARG A 107 7.14 10.32 -8.05
C ARG A 107 8.62 10.22 -7.70
N GLU A 108 9.45 10.22 -8.73
CA GLU A 108 10.90 10.10 -8.56
C GLU A 108 11.28 8.87 -7.74
N GLY A 109 10.59 7.77 -8.02
CA GLY A 109 10.89 6.50 -7.38
C GLY A 109 10.32 6.32 -5.99
N LYS A 110 9.57 7.31 -5.48
CA LYS A 110 8.98 7.23 -4.15
C LYS A 110 7.47 7.18 -4.24
N LEU A 111 6.85 6.55 -3.26
CA LEU A 111 5.40 6.40 -3.25
C LEU A 111 4.75 7.74 -2.93
N LEU A 112 3.97 8.25 -3.87
CA LEU A 112 3.27 9.51 -3.72
C LEU A 112 1.82 9.32 -3.32
N CYS A 113 1.17 8.27 -3.83
CA CYS A 113 -0.23 8.04 -3.52
C CYS A 113 -0.51 6.55 -3.55
N ARG A 114 -1.20 6.06 -2.55
CA ARG A 114 -1.69 4.69 -2.54
C ARG A 114 -3.19 4.73 -2.35
N ARG A 115 -3.91 4.16 -3.31
CA ARG A 115 -5.36 3.99 -3.20
C ARG A 115 -5.66 2.51 -3.17
N THR A 116 -6.52 2.10 -2.27
CA THR A 116 -6.89 0.70 -2.13
C THR A 116 -8.36 0.53 -2.48
N PHE A 117 -8.70 -0.61 -3.06
CA PHE A 117 -10.04 -0.89 -3.56
C PHE A 117 -10.50 -2.25 -3.09
N ARG A 118 -11.81 -2.46 -3.11
CA ARG A 118 -12.40 -3.72 -2.63
C ARG A 118 -12.30 -4.83 -3.66
N ASP A 119 -12.18 -4.47 -4.94
CA ASP A 119 -12.13 -5.47 -6.00
C ASP A 119 -11.35 -4.96 -7.18
N ARG A 120 -11.06 -5.88 -8.07
CA ARG A 120 -10.24 -5.58 -9.26
C ARG A 120 -10.93 -4.57 -10.17
N ALA A 121 -12.23 -4.71 -10.37
CA ALA A 121 -12.93 -3.84 -11.30
C ALA A 121 -12.87 -2.38 -10.87
N SER A 122 -13.05 -2.12 -9.58
CA SER A 122 -12.99 -0.75 -9.07
C SER A 122 -11.60 -0.15 -9.25
N ALA A 123 -10.56 -0.94 -8.99
CA ALA A 123 -9.17 -0.47 -9.15
C ALA A 123 -8.87 -0.16 -10.60
N LEU A 124 -9.28 -1.04 -11.51
CA LEU A 124 -8.99 -0.85 -12.93
C LEU A 124 -9.79 0.32 -13.52
N GLU A 125 -11.00 0.53 -13.02
CA GLU A 125 -11.78 1.68 -13.44
C GLU A 125 -11.10 2.97 -13.00
N ALA A 126 -10.62 3.04 -11.77
CA ALA A 126 -9.90 4.20 -11.29
C ALA A 126 -8.63 4.44 -12.10
N ALA A 127 -7.94 3.37 -12.51
CA ALA A 127 -6.74 3.50 -13.33
C ALA A 127 -7.07 4.13 -14.69
N ARG A 128 -8.21 3.75 -15.26
CA ARG A 128 -8.63 4.33 -16.54
C ARG A 128 -8.91 5.82 -16.42
N GLU A 129 -9.44 6.24 -15.27
CA GLU A 129 -9.71 7.66 -15.06
C GLU A 129 -8.43 8.48 -14.98
N LEU A 130 -7.36 7.86 -14.45
CA LEU A 130 -6.07 8.54 -14.42
C LEU A 130 -5.52 8.77 -15.82
N CYS A 131 -5.83 7.86 -16.73
CA CYS A 131 -5.34 7.98 -18.10
C CYS A 131 -6.11 9.01 -18.90
N GLY A 132 -7.33 9.26 -18.52
CA GLY A 132 -8.18 10.22 -19.22
C GLY A 132 -7.96 11.63 -18.76
#